data_208e7e735f96269aa867c32a905c01b7
#
_entry.id   208e7e735f96269aa867c32a905c01b7
#
_cell.length_a   1.000
_cell.length_b   1.000
_cell.length_c   1.000
_cell.angle_alpha   90.00
_cell.angle_beta   90.00
_cell.angle_gamma   90.00
#
_symmetry.space_group_name_H-M   'P 1'
#
loop_
_entity.id
_entity.type
_entity.pdbx_description
1 polymer ?
#
loop_
_entity_poly.entity_id
_entity_poly.type
_entity_poly.pdbx_seq_one_letter_code
_entity_poly.pdbx_strand_id
1 'polypeptide(L)'
;MKNNKYLIYQDEILDLFNGGHNYNEISRHLIEKYCLDVSVDYLRKQVTSIVHWVIADKDIVRYNVKLSKQKQKIQDLNRIANKSFREYAREENALVEYNKELIKVLKENSLDVKLKKHKAKKGAVVLVQIADTHFNELVDMESNQYDFKIASKRLQKFACYVKEYAKLHKATSFLIGITGDLINSDRRLDEKLSMATNRAKATFLGVHLLKHFILDLQGFADVKVCCVTGNESRVNQDLGWVDLCASDNYDFTIFEMLRLLLPEIEFLRGDNALEMVVEINGNNVLVIHGHQLGKMDSNQVGKVVAKYAHKGIIIDFIICGHLHETMIRDSIARSASLVGSNAYSEKALNLSGKAAQNIYIFTNDGRQDVRIDLQEIDGWDGYNIDKELFSYNTKSLSKTYKKDTIFKIII
;
A
#
# COMPACT_ATOMS: atom_id res chain seq x y z
N MET A 1 0.05 31.40 60.60
CA MET A 1 -1.23 32.14 60.47
C MET A 1 -2.41 31.63 61.31
N LYS A 2 -2.38 30.40 61.87
CA LYS A 2 -3.51 29.85 62.66
C LYS A 2 -3.94 30.74 63.93
N ASN A 3 -3.17 31.74 64.30
CA ASN A 3 -3.44 32.58 65.47
C ASN A 3 -3.76 34.10 65.17
N ASN A 4 -4.08 34.41 63.90
CA ASN A 4 -4.46 35.77 63.55
C ASN A 4 -5.96 35.99 63.89
N LYS A 5 -6.27 36.67 64.94
CA LYS A 5 -7.66 36.98 65.41
C LYS A 5 -8.53 37.76 64.42
N TYR A 6 -7.91 38.38 63.38
CA TYR A 6 -8.60 39.10 62.32
C TYR A 6 -8.99 38.27 61.14
N LEU A 7 -8.70 36.96 61.12
CA LEU A 7 -9.19 36.04 60.10
C LEU A 7 -10.72 35.93 60.02
N ILE A 8 -11.40 36.28 61.13
CA ILE A 8 -12.87 36.36 61.15
C ILE A 8 -13.43 37.38 60.18
N TYR A 9 -12.64 38.36 59.75
CA TYR A 9 -13.02 39.43 58.80
C TYR A 9 -12.48 39.14 57.41
N GLN A 10 -11.99 37.89 57.10
CA GLN A 10 -11.29 37.56 55.89
C GLN A 10 -12.12 37.83 54.63
N ASP A 11 -13.37 37.42 54.59
CA ASP A 11 -14.23 37.58 53.41
C ASP A 11 -14.47 39.10 53.14
N GLU A 12 -14.76 39.89 54.16
CA GLU A 12 -14.93 41.32 54.00
C GLU A 12 -13.64 42.06 53.60
N ILE A 13 -12.50 41.64 54.11
CA ILE A 13 -11.17 42.14 53.71
C ILE A 13 -10.94 41.86 52.21
N LEU A 14 -11.27 40.65 51.72
CA LEU A 14 -11.13 40.31 50.36
C LEU A 14 -12.09 41.02 49.42
N ASP A 15 -13.33 41.17 49.81
CA ASP A 15 -14.34 41.94 49.06
C ASP A 15 -13.93 43.38 48.87
N LEU A 16 -13.50 44.07 49.95
CA LEU A 16 -12.98 45.42 49.88
C LEU A 16 -11.70 45.53 49.03
N PHE A 17 -10.80 44.60 49.18
CA PHE A 17 -9.57 44.56 48.38
C PHE A 17 -9.87 44.33 46.85
N ASN A 18 -10.77 43.43 46.52
CA ASN A 18 -11.24 43.22 45.17
C ASN A 18 -12.03 44.37 44.59
N GLY A 19 -12.69 45.17 45.49
CA GLY A 19 -13.37 46.42 45.18
C GLY A 19 -12.43 47.60 44.95
N GLY A 20 -11.10 47.38 45.03
CA GLY A 20 -10.08 48.39 44.73
C GLY A 20 -9.63 49.25 45.92
N HIS A 21 -10.06 48.93 47.14
CA HIS A 21 -9.61 49.66 48.37
C HIS A 21 -8.18 49.27 48.74
N ASN A 22 -7.38 50.26 49.15
CA ASN A 22 -6.04 50.00 49.64
C ASN A 22 -6.02 49.45 51.06
N TYR A 23 -4.92 48.89 51.52
CA TYR A 23 -4.81 48.28 52.85
C TYR A 23 -5.08 49.22 54.00
N ASN A 24 -4.80 50.55 53.88
CA ASN A 24 -5.08 51.54 54.88
C ASN A 24 -6.58 51.83 54.96
N GLU A 25 -7.25 51.92 53.82
CA GLU A 25 -8.70 52.12 53.74
C GLU A 25 -9.46 50.96 54.37
N ILE A 26 -9.06 49.74 54.01
CA ILE A 26 -9.63 48.52 54.58
C ILE A 26 -9.44 48.46 56.08
N SER A 27 -8.27 48.86 56.58
CA SER A 27 -7.99 48.88 58.04
C SER A 27 -8.81 49.94 58.81
N ARG A 28 -8.97 51.13 58.24
CA ARG A 28 -9.84 52.16 58.84
C ARG A 28 -11.28 51.67 58.82
N HIS A 29 -11.78 51.15 57.74
CA HIS A 29 -13.13 50.61 57.64
C HIS A 29 -13.42 49.56 58.74
N LEU A 30 -12.51 48.60 58.91
CA LEU A 30 -12.66 47.57 59.96
C LEU A 30 -12.60 48.16 61.39
N ILE A 31 -11.72 49.14 61.64
CA ILE A 31 -11.63 49.80 62.91
C ILE A 31 -12.94 50.53 63.23
N GLU A 32 -13.45 51.30 62.28
CA GLU A 32 -14.70 52.08 62.47
C GLU A 32 -15.91 51.15 62.62
N LYS A 33 -16.04 50.13 61.73
CA LYS A 33 -17.21 49.26 61.73
C LYS A 33 -17.30 48.38 62.99
N TYR A 34 -16.16 47.86 63.43
CA TYR A 34 -16.10 46.91 64.54
C TYR A 34 -15.54 47.49 65.86
N CYS A 35 -15.35 48.80 65.93
CA CYS A 35 -14.82 49.52 67.09
C CYS A 35 -13.54 48.85 67.63
N LEU A 36 -12.59 48.57 66.80
CA LEU A 36 -11.38 47.86 67.19
C LEU A 36 -10.39 48.81 67.87
N ASP A 37 -9.97 48.49 69.08
CA ASP A 37 -8.96 49.26 69.87
C ASP A 37 -7.54 48.86 69.42
N VAL A 38 -7.16 49.27 68.18
CA VAL A 38 -5.83 48.99 67.56
C VAL A 38 -5.45 50.15 66.63
N SER A 39 -4.11 50.30 66.41
CA SER A 39 -3.66 51.32 65.47
C SER A 39 -3.88 50.86 64.04
N VAL A 40 -4.12 51.83 63.13
CA VAL A 40 -4.29 51.55 61.69
C VAL A 40 -3.08 50.80 61.10
N ASP A 41 -1.86 51.19 61.52
CA ASP A 41 -0.64 50.51 61.01
C ASP A 41 -0.50 49.07 61.48
N TYR A 42 -0.93 48.75 62.70
CA TYR A 42 -0.93 47.36 63.15
C TYR A 42 -1.96 46.55 62.40
N LEU A 43 -3.17 47.00 62.20
CA LEU A 43 -4.22 46.31 61.50
C LEU A 43 -3.88 46.16 60.00
N ARG A 44 -3.27 47.19 59.38
CA ARG A 44 -2.77 47.13 58.00
C ARG A 44 -1.83 46.01 57.81
N LYS A 45 -0.86 45.73 58.67
CA LYS A 45 0.05 44.58 58.57
C LYS A 45 -0.71 43.26 58.64
N GLN A 46 -1.74 43.16 59.45
CA GLN A 46 -2.57 41.96 59.55
C GLN A 46 -3.41 41.75 58.29
N VAL A 47 -4.06 42.77 57.76
CA VAL A 47 -4.85 42.78 56.51
C VAL A 47 -3.97 42.44 55.37
N THR A 48 -2.79 43.02 55.19
CA THR A 48 -1.82 42.70 54.16
C THR A 48 -1.42 41.20 54.18
N SER A 49 -1.17 40.73 55.41
CA SER A 49 -0.79 39.27 55.57
C SER A 49 -1.94 38.34 55.20
N ILE A 50 -3.19 38.66 55.50
CA ILE A 50 -4.38 37.88 55.14
C ILE A 50 -4.56 37.86 53.62
N VAL A 51 -4.53 39.01 52.96
CA VAL A 51 -4.69 39.12 51.50
C VAL A 51 -3.61 38.36 50.78
N HIS A 52 -2.33 38.55 51.14
CA HIS A 52 -1.21 37.81 50.49
C HIS A 52 -1.32 36.32 50.70
N TRP A 53 -1.73 35.84 51.86
CA TRP A 53 -1.91 34.42 52.11
C TRP A 53 -3.00 33.82 51.26
N VAL A 54 -4.14 34.47 51.11
CA VAL A 54 -5.26 33.96 50.28
C VAL A 54 -4.95 34.01 48.80
N ILE A 55 -4.25 35.05 48.32
CA ILE A 55 -3.82 35.13 46.92
C ILE A 55 -2.82 34.05 46.61
N ALA A 56 -1.81 33.84 47.46
CA ALA A 56 -0.82 32.79 47.28
C ALA A 56 -1.46 31.39 47.28
N ASP A 57 -2.44 31.14 48.13
CA ASP A 57 -3.14 29.84 48.17
C ASP A 57 -3.98 29.61 46.91
N LYS A 58 -4.69 30.63 46.41
CA LYS A 58 -5.42 30.55 45.12
C LYS A 58 -4.50 30.31 43.93
N ASP A 59 -3.35 30.93 43.89
CA ASP A 59 -2.38 30.76 42.79
C ASP A 59 -1.74 29.36 42.83
N ILE A 60 -1.44 28.84 43.99
CA ILE A 60 -0.98 27.47 44.18
C ILE A 60 -2.05 26.47 43.71
N VAL A 61 -3.31 26.66 44.05
CA VAL A 61 -4.41 25.80 43.60
C VAL A 61 -4.57 25.84 42.07
N ARG A 62 -4.54 27.04 41.47
CA ARG A 62 -4.61 27.23 40.00
C ARG A 62 -3.44 26.55 39.30
N TYR A 63 -2.23 26.70 39.84
CA TYR A 63 -1.04 26.05 39.30
C TYR A 63 -1.15 24.52 39.36
N ASN A 64 -1.56 23.95 40.48
CA ASN A 64 -1.76 22.53 40.67
C ASN A 64 -2.83 21.96 39.74
N VAL A 65 -3.94 22.68 39.53
CA VAL A 65 -4.98 22.29 38.56
C VAL A 65 -4.45 22.30 37.13
N LYS A 66 -3.65 23.31 36.76
CA LYS A 66 -3.02 23.38 35.44
C LYS A 66 -2.03 22.22 35.21
N LEU A 67 -1.21 21.91 36.20
CA LEU A 67 -0.25 20.81 36.17
C LEU A 67 -0.96 19.46 36.07
N SER A 68 -2.03 19.25 36.82
CA SER A 68 -2.83 18.02 36.75
C SER A 68 -3.48 17.83 35.38
N LYS A 69 -4.03 18.90 34.78
CA LYS A 69 -4.56 18.85 33.41
C LYS A 69 -3.49 18.51 32.38
N GLN A 70 -2.27 19.05 32.50
CA GLN A 70 -1.16 18.71 31.61
C GLN A 70 -0.73 17.26 31.78
N LYS A 71 -0.60 16.75 33.01
CA LYS A 71 -0.31 15.32 33.25
C LYS A 71 -1.36 14.42 32.65
N GLN A 72 -2.63 14.73 32.82
CA GLN A 72 -3.73 13.96 32.24
C GLN A 72 -3.65 13.93 30.71
N LYS A 73 -3.42 15.09 30.07
CA LYS A 73 -3.27 15.18 28.62
C LYS A 73 -2.11 14.32 28.10
N ILE A 74 -0.97 14.32 28.78
CA ILE A 74 0.18 13.47 28.42
C ILE A 74 -0.17 11.99 28.59
N GLN A 75 -0.85 11.61 29.65
CA GLN A 75 -1.28 10.22 29.86
C GLN A 75 -2.25 9.75 28.80
N ASP A 76 -3.20 10.58 28.39
CA ASP A 76 -4.16 10.27 27.35
C ASP A 76 -3.47 10.14 25.97
N LEU A 77 -2.54 11.03 25.64
CA LEU A 77 -1.72 10.92 24.42
C LEU A 77 -0.90 9.64 24.40
N ASN A 78 -0.24 9.29 25.50
CA ASN A 78 0.53 8.06 25.62
C ASN A 78 -0.36 6.81 25.51
N ARG A 79 -1.58 6.85 26.05
CA ARG A 79 -2.54 5.75 25.93
C ARG A 79 -3.00 5.54 24.50
N ILE A 80 -3.28 6.62 23.77
CA ILE A 80 -3.66 6.58 22.37
C ILE A 80 -2.49 6.05 21.51
N ALA A 81 -1.29 6.60 21.69
CA ALA A 81 -0.10 6.16 20.99
C ALA A 81 0.21 4.67 21.22
N ASN A 82 0.14 4.20 22.47
CA ASN A 82 0.35 2.80 22.81
C ASN A 82 -0.74 1.88 22.24
N LYS A 83 -1.99 2.34 22.15
CA LYS A 83 -3.07 1.58 21.53
C LYS A 83 -2.82 1.42 20.04
N SER A 84 -2.54 2.51 19.33
CA SER A 84 -2.22 2.50 17.90
C SER A 84 -1.00 1.62 17.61
N PHE A 85 0.06 1.72 18.40
CA PHE A 85 1.25 0.88 18.26
C PHE A 85 0.95 -0.62 18.43
N ARG A 86 0.10 -0.98 19.42
CA ARG A 86 -0.29 -2.39 19.63
C ARG A 86 -1.18 -2.91 18.51
N GLU A 87 -2.06 -2.10 17.97
CA GLU A 87 -2.89 -2.46 16.82
C GLU A 87 -2.01 -2.69 15.59
N TYR A 88 -1.08 -1.78 15.30
CA TYR A 88 -0.09 -1.91 14.23
C TYR A 88 0.78 -3.17 14.36
N ALA A 89 1.32 -3.42 15.56
CA ALA A 89 2.14 -4.60 15.81
C ALA A 89 1.35 -5.92 15.70
N ARG A 90 0.06 -5.92 16.02
CA ARG A 90 -0.82 -7.10 15.82
C ARG A 90 -1.07 -7.38 14.35
N GLU A 91 -1.31 -6.34 13.55
CA GLU A 91 -1.50 -6.47 12.10
C GLU A 91 -0.23 -6.98 11.43
N GLU A 92 0.92 -6.40 11.77
CA GLU A 92 2.22 -6.80 11.23
C GLU A 92 2.60 -8.24 11.61
N ASN A 93 2.44 -8.64 12.87
CA ASN A 93 2.71 -10.00 13.31
C ASN A 93 1.74 -11.02 12.68
N ALA A 94 0.46 -10.68 12.55
CA ALA A 94 -0.52 -11.53 11.89
C ALA A 94 -0.17 -11.74 10.40
N LEU A 95 0.32 -10.70 9.72
CA LEU A 95 0.76 -10.78 8.34
C LEU A 95 2.01 -11.68 8.18
N VAL A 96 2.97 -11.56 9.09
CA VAL A 96 4.19 -12.37 9.10
C VAL A 96 3.89 -13.85 9.36
N GLU A 97 3.04 -14.16 10.35
CA GLU A 97 2.64 -15.55 10.63
C GLU A 97 1.82 -16.13 9.48
N TYR A 98 0.91 -15.36 8.93
CA TYR A 98 0.11 -15.72 7.79
C TYR A 98 0.98 -16.04 6.56
N ASN A 99 1.99 -15.22 6.26
CA ASN A 99 2.93 -15.47 5.18
C ASN A 99 3.77 -16.74 5.39
N LYS A 100 4.17 -17.06 6.63
CA LYS A 100 4.91 -18.29 6.97
C LYS A 100 4.06 -19.54 6.74
N GLU A 101 2.83 -19.56 7.24
CA GLU A 101 1.91 -20.69 7.03
C GLU A 101 1.59 -20.88 5.55
N LEU A 102 1.46 -19.80 4.81
CA LEU A 102 1.21 -19.85 3.39
C LEU A 102 2.37 -20.47 2.60
N ILE A 103 3.60 -20.00 2.83
CA ILE A 103 4.79 -20.58 2.17
C ILE A 103 4.85 -22.08 2.44
N LYS A 104 4.50 -22.52 3.65
CA LYS A 104 4.42 -23.94 4.01
C LYS A 104 3.36 -24.67 3.17
N VAL A 105 2.13 -24.17 3.14
CA VAL A 105 1.03 -24.77 2.36
C VAL A 105 1.35 -24.80 0.86
N LEU A 106 1.96 -23.74 0.32
CA LEU A 106 2.35 -23.70 -1.10
C LEU A 106 3.49 -24.67 -1.42
N LYS A 107 4.46 -24.88 -0.50
CA LYS A 107 5.50 -25.89 -0.65
C LYS A 107 4.95 -27.32 -0.58
N GLU A 108 4.05 -27.58 0.36
CA GLU A 108 3.40 -28.89 0.52
C GLU A 108 2.50 -29.24 -0.68
N ASN A 109 1.94 -28.23 -1.38
CA ASN A 109 1.16 -28.38 -2.58
C ASN A 109 1.96 -28.04 -3.86
N SER A 110 3.29 -27.98 -3.78
CA SER A 110 4.11 -27.80 -4.99
C SER A 110 3.90 -29.01 -5.91
N LEU A 111 3.44 -28.74 -7.12
CA LEU A 111 3.48 -29.75 -8.18
C LEU A 111 4.94 -30.13 -8.38
N ASP A 112 5.24 -31.42 -8.41
CA ASP A 112 6.54 -31.95 -8.80
C ASP A 112 6.74 -31.73 -10.31
N VAL A 113 6.82 -30.45 -10.70
CA VAL A 113 7.06 -30.06 -12.08
C VAL A 113 8.56 -30.14 -12.32
N LYS A 114 9.00 -31.18 -12.99
CA LYS A 114 10.37 -31.25 -13.52
C LYS A 114 10.52 -30.17 -14.58
N LEU A 115 11.15 -29.05 -14.19
CA LEU A 115 11.45 -27.95 -15.12
C LEU A 115 12.40 -28.45 -16.20
N LYS A 116 12.08 -28.14 -17.46
CA LYS A 116 12.99 -28.40 -18.57
C LYS A 116 14.16 -27.45 -18.48
N LYS A 117 15.39 -27.96 -18.42
CA LYS A 117 16.60 -27.16 -18.53
C LYS A 117 16.80 -26.77 -20.00
N HIS A 118 16.68 -25.50 -20.30
CA HIS A 118 17.00 -24.96 -21.61
C HIS A 118 18.47 -24.53 -21.63
N LYS A 119 19.19 -24.87 -22.72
CA LYS A 119 20.57 -24.39 -22.91
C LYS A 119 20.48 -22.94 -23.35
N ALA A 120 21.15 -22.03 -22.63
CA ALA A 120 21.31 -20.64 -23.06
C ALA A 120 21.91 -20.60 -24.46
N LYS A 121 21.19 -20.07 -25.43
CA LYS A 121 21.66 -19.81 -26.81
C LYS A 121 21.56 -18.32 -27.06
N LYS A 122 22.52 -17.74 -27.77
CA LYS A 122 22.37 -16.42 -28.36
C LYS A 122 21.20 -16.45 -29.33
N GLY A 123 20.14 -15.73 -29.07
CA GLY A 123 18.94 -15.68 -29.89
C GLY A 123 18.05 -14.51 -29.50
N ALA A 124 16.90 -14.43 -30.12
CA ALA A 124 15.90 -13.42 -29.72
C ALA A 124 15.44 -13.66 -28.27
N VAL A 125 15.22 -12.58 -27.56
CA VAL A 125 14.64 -12.56 -26.21
C VAL A 125 13.29 -11.87 -26.28
N VAL A 126 12.26 -12.48 -25.70
CA VAL A 126 10.94 -11.86 -25.57
C VAL A 126 10.77 -11.33 -24.17
N LEU A 127 10.66 -10.00 -24.04
CA LEU A 127 10.21 -9.35 -22.82
C LEU A 127 8.67 -9.41 -22.78
N VAL A 128 8.14 -10.12 -21.80
CA VAL A 128 6.71 -10.36 -21.59
C VAL A 128 6.25 -9.44 -20.46
N GLN A 129 5.49 -8.40 -20.76
CA GLN A 129 5.03 -7.46 -19.76
C GLN A 129 3.73 -7.94 -19.11
N ILE A 130 3.70 -7.99 -17.79
CA ILE A 130 2.50 -8.18 -16.95
C ILE A 130 2.26 -6.88 -16.19
N ALA A 131 1.14 -6.22 -16.46
CA ALA A 131 0.77 -4.94 -15.89
C ALA A 131 -0.69 -4.92 -15.42
N ASP A 132 -0.94 -4.23 -14.33
CA ASP A 132 -2.28 -3.82 -13.89
C ASP A 132 -3.29 -4.98 -13.94
N THR A 133 -2.93 -6.10 -13.29
CA THR A 133 -3.77 -7.30 -13.32
C THR A 133 -4.95 -7.20 -12.38
N HIS A 134 -4.84 -6.43 -11.28
CA HIS A 134 -5.91 -6.20 -10.29
C HIS A 134 -6.73 -7.47 -10.00
N PHE A 135 -6.08 -8.59 -9.70
CA PHE A 135 -6.67 -9.93 -9.65
C PHE A 135 -7.93 -10.07 -8.82
N ASN A 136 -8.08 -9.27 -7.76
CA ASN A 136 -9.25 -9.31 -6.90
C ASN A 136 -10.40 -8.41 -7.35
N GLU A 137 -10.28 -7.71 -8.47
CA GLU A 137 -11.37 -6.91 -9.01
C GLU A 137 -12.49 -7.79 -9.57
N LEU A 138 -13.73 -7.37 -9.34
CA LEU A 138 -14.93 -8.01 -9.86
C LEU A 138 -15.65 -6.99 -10.74
N VAL A 139 -15.63 -7.18 -12.05
CA VAL A 139 -16.33 -6.34 -13.02
C VAL A 139 -17.47 -7.12 -13.65
N ASP A 140 -18.68 -6.58 -13.56
CA ASP A 140 -19.90 -7.13 -14.18
C ASP A 140 -20.62 -6.00 -14.93
N MET A 141 -20.21 -5.80 -16.17
CA MET A 141 -20.75 -4.78 -17.07
C MET A 141 -21.08 -5.42 -18.42
N GLU A 142 -21.98 -4.82 -19.18
CA GLU A 142 -22.31 -5.27 -20.54
C GLU A 142 -21.08 -5.21 -21.46
N SER A 143 -20.25 -4.18 -21.29
CA SER A 143 -19.05 -3.95 -22.08
C SER A 143 -17.85 -4.80 -21.65
N ASN A 144 -17.80 -5.28 -20.41
CA ASN A 144 -16.67 -6.01 -19.87
C ASN A 144 -17.04 -6.83 -18.63
N GLN A 145 -16.46 -8.00 -18.53
CA GLN A 145 -16.50 -8.86 -17.35
C GLN A 145 -15.10 -9.22 -16.88
N TYR A 146 -14.91 -9.28 -15.55
CA TYR A 146 -13.65 -9.68 -14.94
C TYR A 146 -13.84 -10.33 -13.57
N ASP A 147 -13.17 -11.43 -13.37
CA ASP A 147 -12.96 -12.14 -12.10
C ASP A 147 -11.71 -13.01 -12.21
N PHE A 148 -11.37 -13.79 -11.19
CA PHE A 148 -10.22 -14.69 -11.21
C PHE A 148 -10.25 -15.73 -12.34
N LYS A 149 -11.44 -16.19 -12.75
CA LYS A 149 -11.56 -17.14 -13.86
C LYS A 149 -11.27 -16.50 -15.20
N ILE A 150 -11.78 -15.30 -15.40
CA ILE A 150 -11.52 -14.50 -16.60
C ILE A 150 -10.04 -14.11 -16.64
N ALA A 151 -9.46 -13.70 -15.50
CA ALA A 151 -8.01 -13.46 -15.39
C ALA A 151 -7.19 -14.69 -15.82
N SER A 152 -7.56 -15.86 -15.33
CA SER A 152 -6.93 -17.15 -15.70
C SER A 152 -6.99 -17.42 -17.21
N LYS A 153 -8.16 -17.21 -17.83
CA LYS A 153 -8.34 -17.36 -19.28
C LYS A 153 -7.49 -16.37 -20.08
N ARG A 154 -7.48 -15.09 -19.67
CA ARG A 154 -6.65 -14.04 -20.28
C ARG A 154 -5.16 -14.35 -20.19
N LEU A 155 -4.69 -14.83 -19.05
CA LEU A 155 -3.29 -15.23 -18.87
C LEU A 155 -2.92 -16.45 -19.73
N GLN A 156 -3.79 -17.46 -19.80
CA GLN A 156 -3.56 -18.64 -20.67
C GLN A 156 -3.50 -18.23 -22.15
N LYS A 157 -4.45 -17.41 -22.62
CA LYS A 157 -4.45 -16.82 -23.95
C LYS A 157 -3.15 -16.05 -24.20
N PHE A 158 -2.73 -15.21 -23.27
CA PHE A 158 -1.50 -14.43 -23.39
C PHE A 158 -0.28 -15.34 -23.52
N ALA A 159 -0.14 -16.36 -22.66
CA ALA A 159 0.97 -17.32 -22.75
C ALA A 159 1.01 -18.04 -24.11
N CYS A 160 -0.14 -18.36 -24.68
CA CYS A 160 -0.21 -18.97 -26.01
C CYS A 160 0.37 -18.04 -27.09
N TYR A 161 -0.07 -16.80 -27.15
CA TYR A 161 0.46 -15.81 -28.11
C TYR A 161 1.95 -15.52 -27.88
N VAL A 162 2.41 -15.40 -26.64
CA VAL A 162 3.84 -15.26 -26.31
C VAL A 162 4.64 -16.42 -26.95
N LYS A 163 4.18 -17.66 -26.81
CA LYS A 163 4.85 -18.85 -27.39
C LYS A 163 4.81 -18.86 -28.94
N GLU A 164 3.71 -18.38 -29.53
CA GLU A 164 3.60 -18.24 -31.00
C GLU A 164 4.61 -17.22 -31.56
N TYR A 165 4.68 -16.05 -30.96
CA TYR A 165 5.67 -15.04 -31.36
C TYR A 165 7.10 -15.48 -31.07
N ALA A 166 7.34 -16.16 -29.96
CA ALA A 166 8.64 -16.70 -29.63
C ALA A 166 9.07 -17.75 -30.67
N LYS A 167 8.16 -18.63 -31.14
CA LYS A 167 8.40 -19.58 -32.19
C LYS A 167 8.72 -18.89 -33.52
N LEU A 168 7.95 -17.87 -33.90
CA LEU A 168 8.14 -17.09 -35.13
C LEU A 168 9.54 -16.47 -35.18
N HIS A 169 9.98 -15.86 -34.07
CA HIS A 169 11.27 -15.19 -33.98
C HIS A 169 12.41 -16.09 -33.47
N LYS A 170 12.15 -17.39 -33.29
CA LYS A 170 13.13 -18.37 -32.79
C LYS A 170 13.73 -17.93 -31.46
N ALA A 171 12.91 -17.29 -30.61
CA ALA A 171 13.34 -16.84 -29.29
C ALA A 171 13.70 -18.02 -28.40
N THR A 172 14.74 -17.86 -27.61
CA THR A 172 15.29 -18.89 -26.72
C THR A 172 15.05 -18.63 -25.25
N SER A 173 14.63 -17.40 -24.91
CA SER A 173 14.39 -17.01 -23.53
C SER A 173 13.29 -15.95 -23.41
N PHE A 174 12.65 -15.96 -22.26
CA PHE A 174 11.67 -14.98 -21.83
C PHE A 174 12.19 -14.18 -20.62
N LEU A 175 11.97 -12.88 -20.63
CA LEU A 175 12.02 -12.06 -19.44
C LEU A 175 10.59 -11.61 -19.11
N ILE A 176 10.03 -12.07 -18.01
CA ILE A 176 8.72 -11.60 -17.54
C ILE A 176 8.96 -10.34 -16.70
N GLY A 177 8.50 -9.19 -17.19
CA GLY A 177 8.57 -7.90 -16.51
C GLY A 177 7.21 -7.55 -15.87
N ILE A 178 7.11 -7.70 -14.56
CA ILE A 178 5.91 -7.35 -13.80
C ILE A 178 6.02 -5.86 -13.44
N THR A 179 5.11 -5.04 -14.00
CA THR A 179 5.14 -3.59 -13.82
C THR A 179 4.18 -3.07 -12.75
N GLY A 180 3.75 -3.95 -11.84
CA GLY A 180 2.97 -3.59 -10.64
C GLY A 180 1.46 -3.63 -10.81
N ASP A 181 0.76 -3.26 -9.73
CA ASP A 181 -0.70 -3.28 -9.58
C ASP A 181 -1.32 -4.66 -9.86
N LEU A 182 -0.71 -5.69 -9.22
CA LEU A 182 -1.23 -7.06 -9.29
C LEU A 182 -2.53 -7.23 -8.49
N ILE A 183 -2.68 -6.48 -7.40
CA ILE A 183 -3.84 -6.50 -6.50
C ILE A 183 -4.47 -5.12 -6.46
N ASN A 184 -5.80 -5.08 -6.55
CA ASN A 184 -6.55 -3.83 -6.49
C ASN A 184 -6.51 -3.20 -5.09
N SER A 185 -6.64 -1.88 -5.03
CA SER A 185 -6.74 -1.09 -3.82
C SER A 185 -8.03 -1.39 -3.04
N ASP A 186 -8.02 -1.11 -1.75
CA ASP A 186 -9.19 -1.17 -0.86
C ASP A 186 -9.41 0.14 -0.08
N ARG A 187 -8.86 1.23 -0.60
CA ARG A 187 -8.90 2.54 0.06
C ARG A 187 -10.25 3.21 -0.05
N ARG A 188 -10.95 3.02 -1.16
CA ARG A 188 -12.29 3.58 -1.42
C ARG A 188 -13.37 2.51 -1.20
N LEU A 189 -14.58 2.98 -0.88
CA LEU A 189 -15.72 2.08 -0.64
C LEU A 189 -16.12 1.32 -1.91
N ASP A 190 -16.11 1.97 -3.06
CA ASP A 190 -16.41 1.36 -4.35
C ASP A 190 -15.41 0.25 -4.71
N GLU A 191 -14.12 0.46 -4.44
CA GLU A 191 -13.10 -0.57 -4.59
C GLU A 191 -13.39 -1.80 -3.69
N LYS A 192 -13.72 -1.57 -2.41
CA LYS A 192 -14.07 -2.67 -1.48
C LYS A 192 -15.32 -3.43 -1.90
N LEU A 193 -16.31 -2.76 -2.45
CA LEU A 193 -17.56 -3.38 -2.89
C LEU A 193 -17.38 -4.19 -4.17
N SER A 194 -16.45 -3.81 -5.04
CA SER A 194 -16.12 -4.49 -6.30
C SER A 194 -15.04 -5.57 -6.17
N MET A 195 -14.76 -6.08 -4.97
CA MET A 195 -13.79 -7.14 -4.76
C MET A 195 -14.42 -8.53 -4.79
N ALA A 196 -13.79 -9.45 -5.50
CA ALA A 196 -14.10 -10.89 -5.46
C ALA A 196 -13.72 -11.53 -4.12
N THR A 197 -12.68 -11.03 -3.47
CA THR A 197 -12.22 -11.41 -2.13
C THR A 197 -11.32 -10.33 -1.55
N ASN A 198 -10.97 -10.43 -0.25
CA ASN A 198 -10.05 -9.47 0.37
C ASN A 198 -8.62 -9.61 -0.18
N ARG A 199 -7.81 -8.57 0.00
CA ARG A 199 -6.45 -8.46 -0.56
C ARG A 199 -5.53 -9.60 -0.12
N ALA A 200 -5.62 -10.03 1.14
CA ALA A 200 -4.82 -11.14 1.66
C ALA A 200 -5.08 -12.44 0.90
N LYS A 201 -6.35 -12.84 0.72
CA LYS A 201 -6.70 -14.03 -0.08
C LYS A 201 -6.37 -13.86 -1.56
N ALA A 202 -6.56 -12.65 -2.09
CA ALA A 202 -6.23 -12.32 -3.47
C ALA A 202 -4.74 -12.49 -3.78
N THR A 203 -3.86 -12.14 -2.83
CA THR A 203 -2.41 -12.37 -2.94
C THR A 203 -2.10 -13.82 -3.24
N PHE A 204 -2.74 -14.77 -2.57
CA PHE A 204 -2.55 -16.20 -2.82
C PHE A 204 -3.05 -16.65 -4.18
N LEU A 205 -4.26 -16.21 -4.53
CA LEU A 205 -4.82 -16.53 -5.84
C LEU A 205 -3.98 -15.94 -6.96
N GLY A 206 -3.44 -14.73 -6.79
CA GLY A 206 -2.50 -14.11 -7.71
C GLY A 206 -1.19 -14.90 -7.86
N VAL A 207 -0.65 -15.42 -6.75
CA VAL A 207 0.51 -16.30 -6.78
C VAL A 207 0.22 -17.58 -7.57
N HIS A 208 -0.94 -18.22 -7.35
CA HIS A 208 -1.33 -19.41 -8.12
C HIS A 208 -1.43 -19.11 -9.61
N LEU A 209 -2.11 -18.03 -10.00
CA LEU A 209 -2.26 -17.64 -11.40
C LEU A 209 -0.92 -17.36 -12.08
N LEU A 210 -0.07 -16.53 -11.46
CA LEU A 210 1.24 -16.20 -12.02
C LEU A 210 2.18 -17.41 -12.01
N LYS A 211 2.11 -18.29 -11.01
CA LYS A 211 2.85 -19.56 -11.02
C LYS A 211 2.50 -20.40 -12.24
N HIS A 212 1.21 -20.59 -12.52
CA HIS A 212 0.78 -21.34 -13.71
C HIS A 212 1.27 -20.69 -15.00
N PHE A 213 1.15 -19.36 -15.11
CA PHE A 213 1.62 -18.60 -16.27
C PHE A 213 3.13 -18.75 -16.49
N ILE A 214 3.93 -18.57 -15.41
CA ILE A 214 5.38 -18.70 -15.47
C ILE A 214 5.80 -20.12 -15.88
N LEU A 215 5.18 -21.14 -15.29
CA LEU A 215 5.47 -22.55 -15.60
C LEU A 215 5.07 -22.93 -17.03
N ASP A 216 3.98 -22.36 -17.54
CA ASP A 216 3.55 -22.58 -18.93
C ASP A 216 4.58 -22.02 -19.93
N LEU A 217 5.13 -20.84 -19.66
CA LEU A 217 6.21 -20.27 -20.47
C LEU A 217 7.54 -21.03 -20.29
N GLN A 218 7.89 -21.43 -19.07
CA GLN A 218 9.10 -22.22 -18.78
C GLN A 218 9.07 -23.58 -19.48
N GLY A 219 7.89 -24.14 -19.73
CA GLY A 219 7.74 -25.35 -20.54
C GLY A 219 8.21 -25.21 -22.00
N PHE A 220 8.31 -23.97 -22.49
CA PHE A 220 8.68 -23.61 -23.85
C PHE A 220 10.14 -23.13 -23.98
N ALA A 221 10.57 -22.19 -23.16
CA ALA A 221 11.90 -21.58 -23.19
C ALA A 221 12.39 -21.22 -21.79
N ASP A 222 13.65 -20.79 -21.69
CA ASP A 222 14.19 -20.29 -20.41
C ASP A 222 13.47 -19.02 -19.95
N VAL A 223 13.14 -18.93 -18.65
CA VAL A 223 12.38 -17.83 -18.07
C VAL A 223 13.16 -17.15 -16.97
N LYS A 224 13.22 -15.82 -17.04
CA LYS A 224 13.62 -14.94 -15.93
C LYS A 224 12.45 -14.03 -15.58
N VAL A 225 12.39 -13.59 -14.33
CA VAL A 225 11.31 -12.73 -13.83
C VAL A 225 11.88 -11.52 -13.12
N CYS A 226 11.37 -10.34 -13.41
CA CYS A 226 11.60 -9.12 -12.62
C CYS A 226 10.28 -8.44 -12.26
N CYS A 227 10.28 -7.67 -11.17
CA CYS A 227 9.07 -7.02 -10.68
C CYS A 227 9.41 -5.65 -10.10
N VAL A 228 8.51 -4.69 -10.35
CA VAL A 228 8.45 -3.41 -9.63
C VAL A 228 7.06 -3.25 -9.04
N THR A 229 6.96 -2.50 -7.95
CA THR A 229 5.69 -2.31 -7.24
C THR A 229 4.86 -1.17 -7.82
N GLY A 230 3.54 -1.37 -7.86
CA GLY A 230 2.56 -0.36 -8.25
C GLY A 230 1.99 0.43 -7.06
N ASN A 231 1.06 1.33 -7.35
CA ASN A 231 0.47 2.19 -6.33
C ASN A 231 -0.84 1.63 -5.73
N GLU A 232 -1.54 0.75 -6.42
CA GLU A 232 -2.79 0.17 -5.92
C GLU A 232 -2.52 -0.99 -4.94
N SER A 233 -1.48 -1.77 -5.17
CA SER A 233 -1.12 -2.92 -4.34
C SER A 233 -0.45 -2.57 -3.01
N ARG A 234 -0.17 -1.29 -2.71
CA ARG A 234 0.46 -0.87 -1.45
C ARG A 234 -0.41 -1.17 -0.24
N VAL A 235 0.20 -1.48 0.90
CA VAL A 235 -0.49 -1.75 2.16
C VAL A 235 -0.96 -0.44 2.81
N ASN A 236 -0.11 0.56 2.87
CA ASN A 236 -0.45 1.88 3.41
C ASN A 236 -1.32 2.70 2.47
N GLN A 237 -2.16 3.59 3.02
CA GLN A 237 -2.99 4.50 2.23
C GLN A 237 -2.14 5.55 1.51
N ASP A 238 -1.07 6.01 2.14
CA ASP A 238 -0.17 7.01 1.58
C ASP A 238 0.88 6.36 0.66
N LEU A 239 1.23 7.08 -0.40
CA LEU A 239 2.30 6.66 -1.31
C LEU A 239 3.65 6.98 -0.68
N GLY A 240 4.48 5.97 -0.50
CA GLY A 240 5.84 6.12 0.02
C GLY A 240 6.89 5.87 -1.07
N TRP A 241 7.98 6.64 -1.04
CA TRP A 241 9.07 6.59 -2.03
C TRP A 241 10.36 5.98 -1.48
N VAL A 242 10.43 5.81 -0.16
CA VAL A 242 11.54 5.11 0.50
C VAL A 242 11.31 3.62 0.35
N ASP A 243 12.36 2.83 0.14
CA ASP A 243 12.27 1.39 -0.11
C ASP A 243 11.46 0.65 0.96
N LEU A 244 11.61 1.01 2.23
CA LEU A 244 10.80 0.46 3.34
C LEU A 244 9.30 0.60 3.11
N CYS A 245 8.84 1.73 2.55
CA CYS A 245 7.43 1.96 2.27
C CYS A 245 7.01 1.38 0.91
N ALA A 246 7.90 1.42 -0.07
CA ALA A 246 7.64 0.93 -1.42
C ALA A 246 7.53 -0.60 -1.47
N SER A 247 8.29 -1.30 -0.63
CA SER A 247 8.25 -2.77 -0.48
C SER A 247 7.15 -3.25 0.46
N ASP A 248 6.51 -2.37 1.26
CA ASP A 248 5.27 -2.68 1.99
C ASP A 248 4.07 -2.72 1.02
N ASN A 249 4.10 -3.74 0.16
CA ASN A 249 3.29 -3.82 -1.05
C ASN A 249 3.00 -5.28 -1.40
N TYR A 250 1.78 -5.59 -1.79
CA TYR A 250 1.38 -6.95 -2.18
C TYR A 250 2.08 -7.45 -3.44
N ASP A 251 2.47 -6.57 -4.37
CA ASP A 251 3.27 -6.98 -5.55
C ASP A 251 4.62 -7.55 -5.12
N PHE A 252 5.29 -6.87 -4.17
CA PHE A 252 6.52 -7.37 -3.58
C PHE A 252 6.31 -8.72 -2.90
N THR A 253 5.23 -8.86 -2.12
CA THR A 253 4.89 -10.12 -1.45
C THR A 253 4.66 -11.25 -2.44
N ILE A 254 3.89 -11.01 -3.51
CA ILE A 254 3.65 -11.99 -4.58
C ILE A 254 4.95 -12.40 -5.27
N PHE A 255 5.80 -11.43 -5.61
CA PHE A 255 7.10 -11.69 -6.24
C PHE A 255 8.01 -12.57 -5.37
N GLU A 256 8.16 -12.24 -4.09
CA GLU A 256 8.98 -13.04 -3.17
C GLU A 256 8.40 -14.44 -2.94
N MET A 257 7.07 -14.59 -2.90
CA MET A 257 6.43 -15.89 -2.83
C MET A 257 6.70 -16.75 -4.07
N LEU A 258 6.56 -16.18 -5.27
CA LEU A 258 6.88 -16.85 -6.52
C LEU A 258 8.35 -17.30 -6.56
N ARG A 259 9.27 -16.44 -6.12
CA ARG A 259 10.70 -16.74 -6.03
C ARG A 259 10.98 -17.95 -5.12
N LEU A 260 10.30 -18.02 -3.98
CA LEU A 260 10.43 -19.14 -3.04
C LEU A 260 9.81 -20.44 -3.58
N LEU A 261 8.73 -20.35 -4.37
CA LEU A 261 8.02 -21.49 -4.92
C LEU A 261 8.67 -22.05 -6.19
N LEU A 262 9.41 -21.23 -6.92
CA LEU A 262 10.04 -21.56 -8.18
C LEU A 262 11.56 -21.34 -8.10
N PRO A 263 12.27 -22.08 -7.23
CA PRO A 263 13.68 -21.84 -6.94
C PRO A 263 14.60 -22.09 -8.16
N GLU A 264 14.13 -22.82 -9.17
CA GLU A 264 14.86 -23.10 -10.40
C GLU A 264 14.76 -21.98 -11.44
N ILE A 265 13.89 -20.97 -11.20
CA ILE A 265 13.72 -19.82 -12.09
C ILE A 265 14.49 -18.65 -11.51
N GLU A 266 15.18 -17.91 -12.36
CA GLU A 266 15.92 -16.72 -11.95
C GLU A 266 14.97 -15.53 -11.75
N PHE A 267 14.89 -15.06 -10.51
CA PHE A 267 14.17 -13.86 -10.12
C PHE A 267 15.16 -12.72 -9.92
N LEU A 268 15.12 -11.73 -10.81
CA LEU A 268 16.02 -10.57 -10.77
C LEU A 268 15.52 -9.61 -9.67
N ARG A 269 16.43 -9.24 -8.76
CA ARG A 269 16.15 -8.31 -7.66
C ARG A 269 16.94 -7.03 -7.87
N GLY A 270 16.26 -5.90 -7.81
CA GLY A 270 16.88 -4.57 -7.79
C GLY A 270 17.07 -4.06 -6.37
N ASP A 271 17.87 -3.01 -6.24
CA ASP A 271 18.08 -2.28 -4.98
C ASP A 271 16.86 -1.40 -4.61
N ASN A 272 15.89 -1.28 -5.50
CA ASN A 272 14.71 -0.42 -5.35
C ASN A 272 13.47 -1.16 -5.85
N ALA A 273 12.43 -1.20 -5.02
CA ALA A 273 11.17 -1.84 -5.38
C ALA A 273 10.36 -1.09 -6.47
N LEU A 274 10.65 0.20 -6.72
CA LEU A 274 9.87 1.06 -7.62
C LEU A 274 10.39 1.08 -9.06
N GLU A 275 11.66 0.75 -9.29
CA GLU A 275 12.31 0.86 -10.59
C GLU A 275 13.46 -0.14 -10.73
N MET A 276 13.63 -0.70 -11.92
CA MET A 276 14.71 -1.63 -12.23
C MET A 276 15.19 -1.40 -13.68
N VAL A 277 16.48 -1.45 -13.91
CA VAL A 277 17.07 -1.48 -15.26
C VAL A 277 17.53 -2.90 -15.55
N VAL A 278 17.10 -3.46 -16.68
CA VAL A 278 17.54 -4.77 -17.16
C VAL A 278 18.17 -4.61 -18.55
N GLU A 279 19.30 -5.26 -18.78
CA GLU A 279 19.91 -5.30 -20.10
C GLU A 279 19.38 -6.49 -20.90
N ILE A 280 18.88 -6.23 -22.13
CA ILE A 280 18.36 -7.24 -23.04
C ILE A 280 19.02 -7.04 -24.41
N ASN A 281 19.87 -7.97 -24.82
CA ASN A 281 20.60 -7.91 -26.10
C ASN A 281 21.25 -6.55 -26.37
N GLY A 282 21.92 -5.97 -25.34
CA GLY A 282 22.61 -4.68 -25.43
C GLY A 282 21.69 -3.45 -25.29
N ASN A 283 20.40 -3.62 -25.01
CA ASN A 283 19.48 -2.53 -24.75
C ASN A 283 19.18 -2.44 -23.24
N ASN A 284 19.36 -1.26 -22.63
CA ASN A 284 18.98 -1.02 -21.25
C ASN A 284 17.52 -0.66 -21.16
N VAL A 285 16.72 -1.57 -20.66
CA VAL A 285 15.26 -1.41 -20.48
C VAL A 285 14.98 -1.02 -19.04
N LEU A 286 14.38 0.14 -18.85
CA LEU A 286 13.86 0.59 -17.56
C LEU A 286 12.46 0.04 -17.33
N VAL A 287 12.29 -0.73 -16.27
CA VAL A 287 11.01 -1.26 -15.80
C VAL A 287 10.53 -0.38 -14.65
N ILE A 288 9.36 0.22 -14.78
CA ILE A 288 8.70 1.05 -13.78
C ILE A 288 7.19 0.82 -13.82
N HIS A 289 6.47 1.16 -12.73
CA HIS A 289 5.01 1.06 -12.79
C HIS A 289 4.37 2.14 -13.67
N GLY A 290 4.79 3.40 -13.55
CA GLY A 290 4.28 4.51 -14.38
C GLY A 290 3.71 5.69 -13.59
N HIS A 291 3.29 5.50 -12.34
CA HIS A 291 2.83 6.61 -11.49
C HIS A 291 3.89 7.70 -11.26
N GLN A 292 5.17 7.35 -11.43
CA GLN A 292 6.31 8.28 -11.38
C GLN A 292 6.36 9.25 -12.58
N LEU A 293 5.72 8.88 -13.70
CA LEU A 293 5.78 9.63 -14.96
C LEU A 293 4.64 10.66 -15.12
N GLY A 294 3.67 10.67 -14.22
CA GLY A 294 2.49 11.53 -14.31
C GLY A 294 1.79 11.40 -15.67
N LYS A 295 1.73 12.46 -16.46
CA LYS A 295 1.07 12.44 -17.78
C LYS A 295 1.84 11.69 -18.88
N MET A 296 3.01 11.15 -18.59
CA MET A 296 3.88 10.45 -19.56
C MET A 296 4.21 11.29 -20.81
N ASP A 297 4.31 12.58 -20.66
CA ASP A 297 4.78 13.45 -21.74
C ASP A 297 6.29 13.33 -21.96
N SER A 298 6.77 13.82 -23.09
CA SER A 298 8.20 13.74 -23.46
C SER A 298 9.12 14.40 -22.44
N ASN A 299 8.66 15.41 -21.72
CA ASN A 299 9.42 16.09 -20.69
C ASN A 299 9.64 15.20 -19.44
N GLN A 300 8.60 14.51 -18.99
CA GLN A 300 8.70 13.58 -17.85
C GLN A 300 9.58 12.38 -18.18
N VAL A 301 9.42 11.81 -19.38
CA VAL A 301 10.29 10.73 -19.89
C VAL A 301 11.75 11.22 -19.94
N GLY A 302 11.99 12.40 -20.48
CA GLY A 302 13.32 13.01 -20.56
C GLY A 302 13.99 13.20 -19.20
N LYS A 303 13.25 13.61 -18.16
CA LYS A 303 13.76 13.72 -16.78
C LYS A 303 14.21 12.37 -16.20
N VAL A 304 13.45 11.31 -16.46
CA VAL A 304 13.79 9.97 -15.99
C VAL A 304 15.04 9.46 -16.70
N VAL A 305 15.12 9.59 -18.02
CA VAL A 305 16.31 9.21 -18.79
C VAL A 305 17.54 9.99 -18.32
N ALA A 306 17.43 11.32 -18.11
CA ALA A 306 18.52 12.15 -17.61
C ALA A 306 19.01 11.70 -16.21
N LYS A 307 18.09 11.29 -15.32
CA LYS A 307 18.46 10.73 -14.00
C LYS A 307 19.42 9.55 -14.11
N TYR A 308 19.17 8.64 -15.07
CA TYR A 308 20.03 7.47 -15.30
C TYR A 308 21.32 7.84 -16.04
N ALA A 309 21.26 8.77 -16.99
CA ALA A 309 22.45 9.26 -17.70
C ALA A 309 23.48 9.86 -16.72
N HIS A 310 23.04 10.57 -15.68
CA HIS A 310 23.94 11.05 -14.61
C HIS A 310 24.62 9.92 -13.82
N LYS A 311 24.06 8.71 -13.84
CA LYS A 311 24.67 7.51 -13.25
C LYS A 311 25.51 6.72 -14.24
N GLY A 312 25.70 7.23 -15.46
CA GLY A 312 26.42 6.55 -16.54
C GLY A 312 25.61 5.45 -17.24
N ILE A 313 24.30 5.38 -17.03
CA ILE A 313 23.42 4.38 -17.64
C ILE A 313 22.57 5.06 -18.72
N ILE A 314 22.70 4.64 -19.95
CA ILE A 314 21.87 5.10 -21.08
C ILE A 314 20.62 4.18 -21.11
N ILE A 315 19.45 4.75 -20.96
CA ILE A 315 18.17 4.02 -21.08
C ILE A 315 17.73 4.08 -22.54
N ASP A 316 17.60 2.91 -23.16
CA ASP A 316 17.15 2.76 -24.56
C ASP A 316 15.64 2.66 -24.66
N PHE A 317 15.01 2.04 -23.65
CA PHE A 317 13.56 1.79 -23.66
C PHE A 317 12.97 1.78 -22.23
N ILE A 318 11.73 2.21 -22.10
CA ILE A 318 10.98 2.20 -20.84
C ILE A 318 9.71 1.40 -21.03
N ILE A 319 9.43 0.47 -20.10
CA ILE A 319 8.13 -0.20 -20.01
C ILE A 319 7.41 0.18 -18.73
N CYS A 320 6.09 0.43 -18.83
CA CYS A 320 5.25 0.80 -17.70
C CYS A 320 3.78 0.36 -17.87
N GLY A 321 2.99 0.49 -16.82
CA GLY A 321 1.53 0.28 -16.76
C GLY A 321 0.79 1.54 -16.31
N HIS A 322 -0.03 1.42 -15.27
CA HIS A 322 -0.70 2.47 -14.50
C HIS A 322 -1.93 3.11 -15.12
N LEU A 323 -1.93 3.52 -16.38
CA LEU A 323 -3.06 4.25 -16.99
C LEU A 323 -4.03 3.34 -17.74
N HIS A 324 -3.86 2.02 -17.68
CA HIS A 324 -4.73 0.97 -18.21
C HIS A 324 -5.00 1.04 -19.73
N GLU A 325 -4.26 1.85 -20.47
CA GLU A 325 -4.38 2.02 -21.92
C GLU A 325 -3.04 1.78 -22.60
N THR A 326 -3.04 1.00 -23.67
CA THR A 326 -1.83 0.71 -24.44
C THR A 326 -1.31 1.94 -25.15
N MET A 327 -0.02 2.22 -24.98
CA MET A 327 0.73 3.21 -25.77
C MET A 327 2.08 2.60 -26.12
N ILE A 328 2.47 2.62 -27.38
CA ILE A 328 3.77 2.13 -27.86
C ILE A 328 4.43 3.26 -28.66
N ARG A 329 5.64 3.64 -28.25
CA ARG A 329 6.51 4.62 -28.89
C ARG A 329 7.96 4.09 -28.92
N ASP A 330 8.83 4.74 -29.65
CA ASP A 330 10.22 4.29 -29.80
C ASP A 330 10.98 4.16 -28.48
N SER A 331 10.79 5.10 -27.55
CA SER A 331 11.55 5.14 -26.27
C SER A 331 10.76 4.66 -25.05
N ILE A 332 9.43 4.50 -25.17
CA ILE A 332 8.57 4.11 -24.05
C ILE A 332 7.34 3.35 -24.54
N ALA A 333 6.98 2.30 -23.83
CA ALA A 333 5.69 1.64 -24.00
C ALA A 333 4.97 1.48 -22.67
N ARG A 334 3.65 1.60 -22.73
CA ARG A 334 2.72 1.35 -21.64
C ARG A 334 1.79 0.21 -22.02
N SER A 335 1.67 -0.79 -21.13
CA SER A 335 0.67 -1.84 -21.30
C SER A 335 -0.70 -1.38 -20.82
N ALA A 336 -1.75 -1.94 -21.40
CA ALA A 336 -3.09 -1.84 -20.84
C ALA A 336 -3.24 -2.76 -19.61
N SER A 337 -4.36 -2.61 -18.91
CA SER A 337 -4.75 -3.50 -17.82
C SER A 337 -5.19 -4.87 -18.33
N LEU A 338 -4.96 -5.92 -17.52
CA LEU A 338 -5.54 -7.24 -17.73
C LEU A 338 -7.07 -7.23 -17.50
N VAL A 339 -7.58 -6.27 -16.71
CA VAL A 339 -9.00 -6.11 -16.40
C VAL A 339 -9.81 -5.61 -17.60
N GLY A 340 -9.24 -4.75 -18.44
CA GLY A 340 -9.99 -3.94 -19.40
C GLY A 340 -10.68 -2.74 -18.72
N SER A 341 -11.80 -2.27 -19.26
CA SER A 341 -12.58 -1.19 -18.62
C SER A 341 -13.37 -1.68 -17.41
N ASN A 342 -13.55 -0.78 -16.45
CA ASN A 342 -14.40 -0.95 -15.28
C ASN A 342 -15.34 0.26 -15.12
N ALA A 343 -16.24 0.21 -14.15
CA ALA A 343 -17.21 1.27 -13.93
C ALA A 343 -16.57 2.64 -13.66
N TYR A 344 -15.43 2.68 -13.00
CA TYR A 344 -14.70 3.91 -12.74
C TYR A 344 -14.08 4.47 -14.02
N SER A 345 -13.39 3.62 -14.81
CA SER A 345 -12.78 4.06 -16.05
C SER A 345 -13.81 4.57 -17.06
N GLU A 346 -14.93 3.88 -17.23
CA GLU A 346 -15.97 4.27 -18.20
C GLU A 346 -16.80 5.48 -17.72
N LYS A 347 -17.31 5.45 -16.47
CA LYS A 347 -18.25 6.45 -15.98
C LYS A 347 -17.59 7.71 -15.44
N ALA A 348 -16.43 7.58 -14.79
CA ALA A 348 -15.75 8.73 -14.20
C ALA A 348 -14.70 9.36 -15.12
N LEU A 349 -14.01 8.54 -15.94
CA LEU A 349 -12.90 9.00 -16.78
C LEU A 349 -13.23 9.02 -18.28
N ASN A 350 -14.38 8.48 -18.72
CA ASN A 350 -14.75 8.28 -20.13
C ASN A 350 -13.68 7.50 -20.92
N LEU A 351 -13.04 6.51 -20.29
CA LEU A 351 -12.04 5.65 -20.89
C LEU A 351 -12.63 4.26 -21.14
N SER A 352 -12.58 3.77 -22.37
CA SER A 352 -13.03 2.44 -22.77
C SER A 352 -11.86 1.59 -23.24
N GLY A 353 -10.95 1.22 -22.31
CA GLY A 353 -9.79 0.39 -22.61
C GLY A 353 -10.17 -1.07 -22.75
N LYS A 354 -9.65 -1.77 -23.76
CA LYS A 354 -9.74 -3.22 -23.88
C LYS A 354 -8.64 -3.90 -23.08
N ALA A 355 -8.95 -5.05 -22.51
CA ALA A 355 -7.94 -5.89 -21.85
C ALA A 355 -6.83 -6.26 -22.85
N ALA A 356 -5.60 -5.95 -22.52
CA ALA A 356 -4.45 -6.28 -23.36
C ALA A 356 -3.16 -6.29 -22.53
N GLN A 357 -2.16 -7.01 -23.01
CA GLN A 357 -0.79 -6.99 -22.49
C GLN A 357 0.19 -6.87 -23.65
N ASN A 358 1.40 -6.39 -23.39
CA ASN A 358 2.41 -6.19 -24.42
C ASN A 358 3.53 -7.22 -24.34
N ILE A 359 4.12 -7.52 -25.49
CA ILE A 359 5.40 -8.20 -25.60
C ILE A 359 6.35 -7.38 -26.46
N TYR A 360 7.65 -7.51 -26.19
CA TYR A 360 8.71 -6.84 -26.93
C TYR A 360 9.76 -7.87 -27.30
N ILE A 361 10.02 -8.02 -28.60
CA ILE A 361 10.91 -9.04 -29.14
C ILE A 361 12.23 -8.36 -29.51
N PHE A 362 13.27 -8.64 -28.73
CA PHE A 362 14.61 -8.12 -28.95
C PHE A 362 15.42 -9.11 -29.79
N THR A 363 15.75 -8.72 -31.00
CA THR A 363 16.59 -9.46 -31.95
C THR A 363 17.91 -8.75 -32.17
N ASN A 364 18.83 -9.34 -32.97
CA ASN A 364 20.04 -8.64 -33.39
C ASN A 364 19.76 -7.46 -34.35
N ASP A 365 18.61 -7.50 -35.03
CA ASP A 365 18.22 -6.51 -36.04
C ASP A 365 17.34 -5.37 -35.44
N GLY A 366 17.06 -5.42 -34.15
CA GLY A 366 16.25 -4.42 -33.46
C GLY A 366 15.15 -5.00 -32.59
N ARG A 367 14.21 -4.14 -32.16
CA ARG A 367 13.07 -4.48 -31.31
C ARG A 367 11.77 -4.47 -32.11
N GLN A 368 10.88 -5.41 -31.84
CA GLN A 368 9.51 -5.42 -32.32
C GLN A 368 8.56 -5.39 -31.12
N ASP A 369 7.56 -4.54 -31.19
CA ASP A 369 6.62 -4.27 -30.12
C ASP A 369 5.23 -4.77 -30.54
N VAL A 370 4.59 -5.58 -29.72
CA VAL A 370 3.29 -6.18 -30.04
C VAL A 370 2.33 -6.00 -28.87
N ARG A 371 1.14 -5.48 -29.15
CA ARG A 371 0.00 -5.47 -28.24
C ARG A 371 -0.84 -6.74 -28.48
N ILE A 372 -1.03 -7.54 -27.46
CA ILE A 372 -1.91 -8.71 -27.50
C ILE A 372 -3.27 -8.36 -26.90
N ASP A 373 -4.32 -8.43 -27.72
CA ASP A 373 -5.71 -8.23 -27.28
C ASP A 373 -6.20 -9.47 -26.50
N LEU A 374 -6.67 -9.23 -25.27
CA LEU A 374 -7.12 -10.27 -24.35
C LEU A 374 -8.59 -10.11 -23.97
N GLN A 375 -9.33 -9.21 -24.64
CA GLN A 375 -10.72 -8.94 -24.33
C GLN A 375 -11.60 -10.16 -24.57
N GLU A 376 -11.51 -10.75 -25.75
CA GLU A 376 -12.28 -11.94 -26.12
C GLU A 376 -11.61 -13.20 -25.63
N ILE A 377 -12.33 -14.02 -24.86
CA ILE A 377 -11.81 -15.21 -24.21
C ILE A 377 -12.64 -16.47 -24.50
N ASP A 378 -13.53 -16.42 -25.48
CA ASP A 378 -14.29 -17.57 -25.90
C ASP A 378 -13.35 -18.66 -26.47
N GLY A 379 -13.60 -19.91 -26.06
CA GLY A 379 -12.74 -21.05 -26.41
C GLY A 379 -11.48 -21.20 -25.55
N TRP A 380 -11.28 -20.35 -24.53
CA TRP A 380 -10.20 -20.50 -23.56
C TRP A 380 -10.72 -21.06 -22.24
N ASP A 381 -10.11 -22.16 -21.76
CA ASP A 381 -10.48 -22.81 -20.49
C ASP A 381 -9.91 -22.08 -19.28
N GLY A 382 -8.71 -21.50 -19.43
CA GLY A 382 -7.93 -20.91 -18.35
C GLY A 382 -7.13 -21.98 -17.57
N TYR A 383 -6.29 -21.52 -16.67
CA TYR A 383 -5.63 -22.40 -15.71
C TYR A 383 -6.65 -22.90 -14.67
N ASN A 384 -6.53 -24.15 -14.26
CA ASN A 384 -7.44 -24.71 -13.25
C ASN A 384 -7.12 -24.18 -11.85
N ILE A 385 -7.96 -23.29 -11.35
CA ILE A 385 -7.87 -22.67 -10.01
C ILE A 385 -9.13 -22.87 -9.17
N ASP A 386 -10.02 -23.78 -9.56
CA ASP A 386 -11.30 -24.00 -8.87
C ASP A 386 -11.12 -24.43 -7.40
N LYS A 387 -10.09 -25.25 -7.13
CA LYS A 387 -9.73 -25.70 -5.79
C LYS A 387 -9.32 -24.51 -4.90
N GLU A 388 -8.51 -23.61 -5.44
CA GLU A 388 -8.03 -22.42 -4.75
C GLU A 388 -9.18 -21.43 -4.52
N LEU A 389 -10.02 -21.18 -5.50
CA LEU A 389 -11.21 -20.33 -5.37
C LEU A 389 -12.14 -20.85 -4.27
N PHE A 390 -12.35 -22.15 -4.22
CA PHE A 390 -13.14 -22.79 -3.18
C PHE A 390 -12.47 -22.67 -1.80
N SER A 391 -11.18 -22.91 -1.72
CA SER A 391 -10.40 -22.83 -0.45
C SER A 391 -10.44 -21.46 0.20
N TYR A 392 -10.48 -20.39 -0.62
CA TYR A 392 -10.52 -19.01 -0.14
C TYR A 392 -11.90 -18.37 -0.07
N ASN A 393 -12.98 -19.13 -0.29
CA ASN A 393 -14.36 -18.62 -0.29
C ASN A 393 -14.54 -17.41 -1.24
N THR A 394 -14.03 -17.53 -2.45
CA THR A 394 -14.00 -16.42 -3.41
C THR A 394 -15.35 -16.22 -4.10
N LYS A 395 -15.72 -14.98 -4.36
CA LYS A 395 -16.86 -14.63 -5.23
C LYS A 395 -16.38 -14.67 -6.69
N SER A 396 -17.29 -15.05 -7.58
CA SER A 396 -17.09 -14.99 -9.04
C SER A 396 -18.42 -14.57 -9.69
N LEU A 397 -18.36 -14.14 -10.94
CA LEU A 397 -19.57 -13.73 -11.70
C LEU A 397 -20.56 -14.88 -11.87
N SER A 398 -20.07 -16.11 -12.02
CA SER A 398 -20.91 -17.30 -12.23
C SER A 398 -21.39 -17.95 -10.93
N LYS A 399 -20.64 -17.86 -9.85
CA LYS A 399 -20.96 -18.48 -8.56
C LYS A 399 -20.10 -17.96 -7.42
N THR A 400 -20.54 -18.17 -6.19
CA THR A 400 -19.72 -17.97 -4.99
C THR A 400 -19.20 -19.32 -4.51
N TYR A 401 -17.89 -19.44 -4.36
CA TYR A 401 -17.24 -20.60 -3.79
C TYR A 401 -17.33 -20.52 -2.27
N LYS A 402 -18.13 -21.38 -1.65
CA LYS A 402 -18.27 -21.44 -0.18
C LYS A 402 -17.80 -22.79 0.33
N LYS A 403 -17.06 -22.76 1.41
CA LYS A 403 -16.60 -23.94 2.13
C LYS A 403 -17.38 -24.06 3.43
N ASP A 404 -17.83 -25.27 3.76
CA ASP A 404 -18.42 -25.54 5.06
C ASP A 404 -17.39 -25.35 6.17
N THR A 405 -17.81 -24.63 7.22
CA THR A 405 -16.93 -24.31 8.35
C THR A 405 -17.06 -25.29 9.52
N ILE A 406 -17.89 -26.30 9.39
CA ILE A 406 -18.12 -27.30 10.44
C ILE A 406 -17.22 -28.51 10.18
N PHE A 407 -16.23 -28.69 11.04
CA PHE A 407 -15.39 -29.88 11.06
C PHE A 407 -15.89 -30.82 12.16
N LYS A 408 -16.29 -32.05 11.78
CA LYS A 408 -16.53 -33.12 12.75
C LYS A 408 -15.18 -33.79 13.03
N ILE A 409 -14.68 -33.60 14.24
CA ILE A 409 -13.53 -34.39 14.75
C ILE A 409 -14.14 -35.62 15.40
N ILE A 410 -13.92 -36.78 14.82
CA ILE A 410 -14.23 -38.08 15.43
C ILE A 410 -12.92 -38.53 16.07
N ILE A 411 -12.90 -38.57 17.41
CA ILE A 411 -11.78 -39.08 18.22
C ILE A 411 -11.97 -40.57 18.40
#